data_4ea9855dfe4049a27195901d3a1ada44
#
_entry.id   4ea9855dfe4049a27195901d3a1ada44
#
_cell.length_a   1.000
_cell.length_b   1.000
_cell.length_c   1.000
_cell.angle_alpha   90.00
_cell.angle_beta   90.00
_cell.angle_gamma   90.00
#
_symmetry.space_group_name_H-M   'P 1'
#
loop_
_entity.id
_entity.type
_entity.pdbx_description
1 polymer ?
#
loop_
_entity_poly.entity_id
_entity_poly.type
_entity_poly.pdbx_seq_one_letter_code
_entity_poly.pdbx_strand_id
1 'polypeptide(L)' 'MMIDENWAHLHARRNNVRRYRRLLQTELTELERQYIERRLNEEKSAMESMTSPQQF' A
#
# COMPACT_ATOMS: atom_id res chain seq x y z
N MET A 1 -8.90 -24.06 5.93
CA MET A 1 -8.57 -23.21 4.80
C MET A 1 -7.16 -22.69 4.89
N MET A 2 -6.46 -22.74 3.80
CA MET A 2 -5.08 -22.30 3.78
C MET A 2 -4.95 -20.91 3.19
N ILE A 3 -4.18 -20.07 3.87
CA ILE A 3 -3.88 -18.73 3.39
C ILE A 3 -2.39 -18.72 3.06
N ASP A 4 -2.06 -18.51 1.81
CA ASP A 4 -0.65 -18.54 1.47
C ASP A 4 0.00 -17.19 1.78
N GLU A 5 1.31 -17.17 1.71
CA GLU A 5 2.08 -15.98 2.03
C GLU A 5 1.72 -14.80 1.16
N ASN A 6 1.52 -15.06 -0.14
CA ASN A 6 1.23 -13.97 -1.05
C ASN A 6 -0.09 -13.29 -0.71
N TRP A 7 -1.08 -14.08 -0.34
CA TRP A 7 -2.36 -13.52 0.06
C TRP A 7 -2.21 -12.63 1.29
N ALA A 8 -1.45 -13.12 2.27
CA ALA A 8 -1.27 -12.37 3.51
C ALA A 8 -0.54 -11.06 3.26
N HIS A 9 0.50 -11.10 2.44
CA HIS A 9 1.24 -9.89 2.10
C HIS A 9 0.38 -8.88 1.36
N LEU A 10 -0.38 -9.37 0.40
CA LEU A 10 -1.26 -8.50 -0.38
C LEU A 10 -2.30 -7.84 0.52
N HIS A 11 -2.87 -8.62 1.42
CA HIS A 11 -3.88 -8.10 2.31
C HIS A 11 -3.31 -7.02 3.23
N ALA A 12 -2.12 -7.25 3.75
CA ALA A 12 -1.47 -6.28 4.62
C ALA A 12 -1.18 -4.98 3.87
N ARG A 13 -0.75 -5.08 2.62
CA ARG A 13 -0.46 -3.88 1.84
C ARG A 13 -1.71 -3.10 1.51
N ARG A 14 -2.80 -3.80 1.22
CA ARG A 14 -4.07 -3.12 0.98
C ARG A 14 -4.53 -2.38 2.22
N ASN A 15 -4.34 -2.96 3.40
CA ASN A 15 -4.68 -2.30 4.64
C ASN A 15 -3.82 -1.05 4.83
N ASN A 16 -2.54 -1.13 4.48
CA ASN A 16 -1.65 0.02 4.58
C ASN A 16 -2.08 1.13 3.64
N VAL A 17 -2.45 0.78 2.41
CA VAL A 17 -2.92 1.77 1.45
C VAL A 17 -4.14 2.49 1.99
N ARG A 18 -5.08 1.74 2.53
CA ARG A 18 -6.30 2.31 3.10
C ARG A 18 -5.98 3.26 4.24
N ARG A 19 -5.07 2.85 5.10
CA ARG A 19 -4.67 3.66 6.24
C ARG A 19 -4.00 4.96 5.78
N TYR A 20 -3.09 4.87 4.81
CA TYR A 20 -2.40 6.05 4.33
C TYR A 20 -3.37 7.02 3.65
N ARG A 21 -4.32 6.51 2.90
CA ARG A 21 -5.32 7.37 2.28
C ARG A 21 -6.15 8.11 3.33
N ARG A 22 -6.48 7.42 4.41
CA ARG A 22 -7.22 8.05 5.49
C ARG A 22 -6.39 9.15 6.15
N LEU A 23 -5.10 8.86 6.37
CA LEU A 23 -4.22 9.84 6.99
C LEU A 23 -4.09 11.09 6.12
N LEU A 24 -4.09 10.93 4.82
CA LEU A 24 -3.96 12.07 3.91
C LEU A 24 -5.17 12.99 3.97
N GLN A 25 -6.27 12.54 4.54
CA GLN A 25 -7.46 13.38 4.70
C GLN A 25 -7.44 14.17 5.99
N THR A 26 -6.44 13.97 6.83
CA THR A 26 -6.31 14.71 8.08
C THR A 26 -5.37 15.88 7.87
N GLU A 27 -5.28 16.75 8.87
CA GLU A 27 -4.35 17.87 8.80
C GLU A 27 -2.93 17.36 9.02
N LEU A 28 -2.09 17.64 8.04
CA LEU A 28 -0.71 17.18 8.07
C LEU A 28 0.21 18.34 7.71
N THR A 29 1.41 18.33 8.28
CA THR A 29 2.44 19.22 7.78
C THR A 29 2.86 18.78 6.40
N GLU A 30 3.52 19.67 5.69
CA GLU A 30 3.99 19.33 4.35
C GLU A 30 4.92 18.13 4.38
N LEU A 31 5.80 18.08 5.36
CA LEU A 31 6.74 16.98 5.48
C LEU A 31 6.02 15.66 5.75
N GLU A 32 5.04 15.69 6.63
CA GLU A 32 4.25 14.50 6.92
C GLU A 32 3.50 14.02 5.68
N ARG A 33 2.92 14.95 4.95
CA ARG A 33 2.19 14.60 3.73
C ARG A 33 3.11 13.94 2.71
N GLN A 34 4.29 14.51 2.51
CA GLN A 34 5.23 13.94 1.56
C GLN A 34 5.64 12.54 1.96
N TYR A 35 5.87 12.33 3.25
CA TYR A 35 6.23 11.01 3.74
C TYR A 35 5.13 9.98 3.45
N ILE A 36 3.90 10.35 3.77
CA ILE A 36 2.78 9.43 3.60
C ILE A 36 2.52 9.16 2.14
N GLU A 37 2.62 10.18 1.30
CA GLU A 37 2.44 9.99 -0.14
C GLU A 37 3.48 9.04 -0.71
N ARG A 38 4.72 9.16 -0.25
CA ARG A 38 5.76 8.26 -0.70
C ARG A 38 5.46 6.83 -0.27
N ARG A 39 5.07 6.65 0.98
CA ARG A 39 4.75 5.32 1.47
C ARG A 39 3.57 4.72 0.71
N LEU A 40 2.56 5.54 0.46
CA LEU A 40 1.40 5.09 -0.30
C LEU A 40 1.82 4.61 -1.69
N ASN A 41 2.66 5.37 -2.36
CA ASN A 41 3.12 4.99 -3.69
C ASN A 41 3.93 3.69 -3.63
N GLU A 42 4.75 3.53 -2.61
CA GLU A 42 5.53 2.31 -2.45
C GLU A 42 4.63 1.10 -2.27
N GLU A 43 3.59 1.25 -1.46
CA GLU A 43 2.68 0.14 -1.23
C GLU A 43 1.90 -0.21 -2.49
N LYS A 44 1.46 0.80 -3.23
CA LYS A 44 0.73 0.56 -4.46
C LYS A 44 1.60 -0.12 -5.51
N SER A 45 2.85 0.31 -5.62
CA SER A 45 3.78 -0.33 -6.54
C SER A 45 4.01 -1.79 -6.18
N ALA A 46 4.17 -2.04 -4.88
CA ALA A 46 4.39 -3.41 -4.42
C ALA A 46 3.18 -4.28 -4.73
N MET A 47 1.99 -3.72 -4.55
CA MET A 47 0.78 -4.47 -4.85
C MET A 47 0.68 -4.79 -6.33
N GLU A 48 1.04 -3.85 -7.18
CA GLU A 48 1.02 -4.07 -8.61
C GLU A 48 1.97 -5.19 -9.00
N SER A 49 3.15 -5.21 -8.37
CA SER A 49 4.10 -6.28 -8.62
C SER A 49 3.55 -7.64 -8.22
N MET A 50 2.80 -7.66 -7.13
CA MET A 50 2.27 -8.92 -6.62
C MET A 50 1.10 -9.45 -7.43
N THR A 51 0.31 -8.56 -8.01
CA THR A 51 -0.91 -8.96 -8.69
C THR A 51 -0.82 -8.89 -10.20
N SER A 52 0.21 -8.24 -10.71
CA SER A 52 0.38 -8.09 -12.15
C SER A 52 0.64 -9.44 -12.79
N PRO A 53 -0.05 -9.78 -13.80
CA PRO A 53 0.20 -11.06 -14.43
C PRO A 53 1.48 -11.10 -15.19
N GLN A 54 2.20 -10.29 -15.48
CA GLN A 54 3.42 -10.19 -15.99
C GLN A 54 3.94 -10.68 -16.82
N GLN A 55 4.14 -10.82 -17.12
CA GLN A 55 4.59 -11.21 -17.56
C GLN A 55 5.24 -11.56 -18.19
N PHE A 56 5.62 -11.79 -18.68
CA PHE A 56 6.31 -12.27 -19.27
C PHE A 56 6.69 -11.96 -19.73
#